data_1d31073f4912b9feecfdfd4bd946619d
#
_entry.id   1d31073f4912b9feecfdfd4bd946619d
#
_cell.length_a   1.000
_cell.length_b   1.000
_cell.length_c   1.000
_cell.angle_alpha   90.00
_cell.angle_beta   90.00
_cell.angle_gamma   90.00
#
_symmetry.space_group_name_H-M   'P 1'
#
loop_
_entity.id
_entity.type
_entity.pdbx_description
1 polymer ?
#
loop_
_entity_poly.entity_id
_entity_poly.type
_entity_poly.pdbx_seq_one_letter_code
_entity_poly.pdbx_strand_id
1 'polypeptide(L)'
;YPLRRQRQMCIRDSINSNPNRKVTGFETYLHSHDKTATAIDVASRENAVIELEDKKINYKKLSMERKITATMASSMFLKESEVLASIIQEELDKKLTVPNRGVKQAGFYVLSGASMPCVLIEGGFVSNSGEEKNLKSPSYRKKIADGIYKAIIKFKASREKVLAEE
;
A
#
# COMPACT_ATOMS: atom_id res chain seq x y z
N TYR A 1 25.82 -7.19 4.07
CA TYR A 1 24.72 -7.99 3.52
C TYR A 1 23.85 -7.19 2.52
N PRO A 2 24.40 -6.64 1.43
CA PRO A 2 23.63 -5.82 0.49
C PRO A 2 22.56 -6.62 -0.26
N LEU A 3 22.78 -7.89 -0.56
CA LEU A 3 21.85 -8.74 -1.30
C LEU A 3 20.54 -9.04 -0.56
N ARG A 4 20.52 -8.97 0.78
CA ARG A 4 19.29 -9.19 1.56
C ARG A 4 18.32 -8.01 1.45
N ARG A 5 18.83 -6.78 1.28
CA ARG A 5 18.00 -5.57 1.11
C ARG A 5 17.30 -5.54 -0.26
N GLN A 6 17.91 -6.09 -1.30
CA GLN A 6 17.35 -6.12 -2.65
C GLN A 6 16.14 -7.05 -2.81
N ARG A 7 15.88 -7.93 -1.85
CA ARG A 7 14.75 -8.88 -1.85
C ARG A 7 13.60 -8.48 -0.93
N GLN A 8 13.67 -7.34 -0.28
CA GLN A 8 12.63 -6.84 0.62
C GLN A 8 11.58 -6.11 -0.20
N MET A 9 10.34 -6.24 0.22
CA MET A 9 9.20 -5.44 -0.22
C MET A 9 8.64 -4.72 1.00
N CYS A 10 8.07 -3.54 0.78
CA CYS A 10 7.38 -2.78 1.81
C CYS A 10 5.87 -2.93 1.60
N ILE A 11 5.18 -3.49 2.58
CA ILE A 11 3.72 -3.58 2.59
C ILE A 11 3.22 -2.88 3.85
N ARG A 12 2.39 -1.86 3.66
CA ARG A 12 1.62 -1.22 4.72
C ARG A 12 0.18 -1.67 4.59
N ASP A 13 -0.34 -2.35 5.58
CA ASP A 13 -1.76 -2.66 5.71
C ASP A 13 -2.46 -1.56 6.50
N SER A 14 -3.63 -1.17 6.04
CA SER A 14 -4.46 -0.10 6.61
C SER A 14 -5.95 -0.42 6.45
N ILE A 15 -6.77 0.37 7.12
CA ILE A 15 -8.23 0.36 6.99
C ILE A 15 -8.69 1.78 6.67
N ASN A 16 -9.33 1.93 5.52
CA ASN A 16 -9.77 3.21 5.00
C ASN A 16 -11.01 3.77 5.74
N SER A 17 -11.23 5.05 5.55
CA SER A 17 -12.47 5.73 5.97
C SER A 17 -12.94 6.67 4.85
N ASN A 18 -14.25 6.81 4.69
CA ASN A 18 -14.85 7.71 3.70
C ASN A 18 -16.02 8.47 4.33
N PRO A 19 -16.17 9.78 4.07
CA PRO A 19 -17.33 10.56 4.52
C PRO A 19 -18.65 9.96 4.05
N ASN A 20 -18.71 9.41 2.84
CA ASN A 20 -19.82 8.63 2.36
C ASN A 20 -19.77 7.21 2.93
N ARG A 21 -20.55 6.95 3.97
CA ARG A 21 -20.63 5.66 4.67
C ARG A 21 -21.18 4.50 3.83
N LYS A 22 -21.63 4.74 2.60
CA LYS A 22 -22.05 3.69 1.65
C LYS A 22 -20.87 3.09 0.88
N VAL A 23 -19.71 3.71 0.93
CA VAL A 23 -18.50 3.22 0.25
C VAL A 23 -18.03 1.94 0.93
N THR A 24 -17.73 0.93 0.09
CA THR A 24 -17.26 -0.40 0.49
C THR A 24 -16.16 -0.87 -0.44
N GLY A 25 -15.45 -1.94 -0.05
CA GLY A 25 -14.47 -2.60 -0.87
C GLY A 25 -13.04 -2.47 -0.35
N PHE A 26 -12.11 -3.04 -1.09
CA PHE A 26 -10.68 -2.95 -0.81
C PHE A 26 -9.95 -2.32 -1.99
N GLU A 27 -8.81 -1.69 -1.71
CA GLU A 27 -8.01 -0.99 -2.70
C GLU A 27 -6.52 -1.05 -2.32
N THR A 28 -5.63 -0.98 -3.30
CA THR A 28 -4.19 -0.94 -3.06
C THR A 28 -3.60 0.33 -3.67
N TYR A 29 -2.76 0.99 -2.91
CA TYR A 29 -2.12 2.24 -3.31
C TYR A 29 -0.64 2.07 -3.57
N LEU A 30 -0.18 2.76 -4.61
CA LEU A 30 1.23 3.02 -4.90
C LEU A 30 1.60 4.41 -4.43
N HIS A 31 2.87 4.60 -4.08
CA HIS A 31 3.39 5.93 -3.83
C HIS A 31 3.56 6.69 -5.14
N SER A 32 2.90 7.81 -5.25
CA SER A 32 3.02 8.71 -6.40
C SER A 32 2.73 10.14 -5.97
N HIS A 33 3.25 11.08 -6.73
CA HIS A 33 2.92 12.50 -6.60
C HIS A 33 1.65 12.88 -7.40
N ASP A 34 0.71 11.95 -7.55
CA ASP A 34 -0.57 12.25 -8.19
C ASP A 34 -1.28 13.41 -7.47
N LYS A 35 -1.74 14.37 -8.26
CA LYS A 35 -2.38 15.59 -7.80
C LYS A 35 -3.90 15.58 -7.99
N THR A 36 -4.50 14.42 -8.24
CA THR A 36 -5.97 14.33 -8.26
C THR A 36 -6.55 14.67 -6.89
N ALA A 37 -7.70 15.33 -6.88
CA ALA A 37 -8.34 15.74 -5.62
C ALA A 37 -8.59 14.56 -4.67
N THR A 38 -8.96 13.40 -5.22
CA THR A 38 -9.18 12.17 -4.46
C THR A 38 -7.88 11.63 -3.84
N ALA A 39 -6.77 11.62 -4.61
CA ALA A 39 -5.48 11.17 -4.13
C ALA A 39 -4.93 12.08 -3.02
N ILE A 40 -5.13 13.40 -3.17
CA ILE A 40 -4.75 14.39 -2.16
C ILE A 40 -5.55 14.20 -0.87
N ASP A 41 -6.87 14.01 -0.96
CA ASP A 41 -7.74 13.83 0.21
C ASP A 41 -7.38 12.57 1.01
N VAL A 42 -7.20 11.43 0.33
CA VAL A 42 -6.80 10.17 0.99
C VAL A 42 -5.41 10.31 1.61
N ALA A 43 -4.43 10.82 0.87
CA ALA A 43 -3.07 11.03 1.38
C ALA A 43 -3.05 12.00 2.58
N SER A 44 -3.87 13.05 2.58
CA SER A 44 -3.94 14.01 3.68
C SER A 44 -4.45 13.38 4.97
N ARG A 45 -5.45 12.51 4.87
CA ARG A 45 -6.00 11.80 6.05
C ARG A 45 -4.98 10.83 6.64
N GLU A 46 -4.37 10.01 5.81
CA GLU A 46 -3.36 9.04 6.24
C GLU A 46 -2.09 9.73 6.78
N ASN A 47 -1.66 10.81 6.14
CA ASN A 47 -0.48 11.55 6.58
C ASN A 47 -0.73 12.36 7.87
N ALA A 48 -1.98 12.68 8.22
CA ALA A 48 -2.33 13.39 9.45
C ALA A 48 -1.98 12.58 10.72
N VAL A 49 -1.96 11.25 10.63
CA VAL A 49 -1.57 10.36 11.73
C VAL A 49 -0.13 10.65 12.20
N ILE A 50 0.74 11.12 11.31
CA ILE A 50 2.12 11.51 11.64
C ILE A 50 2.17 12.64 12.68
N GLU A 51 1.16 13.49 12.74
CA GLU A 51 1.08 14.56 13.74
C GLU A 51 0.80 14.03 15.16
N LEU A 52 0.31 12.80 15.27
CA LEU A 52 0.05 12.09 16.52
C LEU A 52 1.26 11.27 16.98
N GLU A 53 2.24 11.05 16.10
CA GLU A 53 3.49 10.37 16.46
C GLU A 53 4.40 11.30 17.28
N ASP A 54 5.17 10.71 18.20
CA ASP A 54 6.13 11.46 19.03
C ASP A 54 7.05 12.33 18.15
N LYS A 55 7.18 13.62 18.50
CA LYS A 55 7.84 14.71 17.73
C LYS A 55 9.31 14.44 17.33
N LYS A 56 9.84 13.24 17.53
CA LYS A 56 11.24 12.89 17.23
C LYS A 56 11.52 12.63 15.75
N ILE A 57 10.51 12.33 14.93
CA ILE A 57 10.68 12.10 13.48
C ILE A 57 10.14 13.30 12.72
N ASN A 58 11.04 14.20 12.31
CA ASN A 58 10.68 15.45 11.63
C ASN A 58 10.57 15.23 10.10
N TYR A 59 9.48 14.61 9.64
CA TYR A 59 9.20 14.36 8.22
C TYR A 59 9.17 15.66 7.36
N LYS A 60 8.88 16.81 7.98
CA LYS A 60 8.77 18.11 7.29
C LYS A 60 10.12 18.74 6.92
N LYS A 61 11.25 18.24 7.46
CA LYS A 61 12.59 18.81 7.24
C LYS A 61 13.54 17.93 6.42
N LEU A 62 13.02 17.17 5.48
CA LEU A 62 13.90 16.56 4.48
C LEU A 62 14.48 17.67 3.58
N SER A 63 15.81 17.73 3.48
CA SER A 63 16.48 18.61 2.53
C SER A 63 16.00 18.32 1.12
N MET A 64 16.11 19.32 0.20
CA MET A 64 15.70 19.16 -1.19
C MET A 64 16.40 17.96 -1.86
N GLU A 65 17.68 17.77 -1.57
CA GLU A 65 18.48 16.62 -2.03
C GLU A 65 17.91 15.28 -1.59
N ARG A 66 17.52 15.15 -0.32
CA ARG A 66 16.89 13.92 0.21
C ARG A 66 15.52 13.67 -0.43
N LYS A 67 14.76 14.73 -0.73
CA LYS A 67 13.47 14.59 -1.44
C LYS A 67 13.69 14.09 -2.85
N ILE A 68 14.66 14.64 -3.59
CA ILE A 68 15.01 14.21 -4.94
C ILE A 68 15.46 12.75 -4.93
N THR A 69 16.37 12.36 -4.03
CA THR A 69 16.85 10.99 -3.91
C THR A 69 15.72 10.00 -3.57
N ALA A 70 14.83 10.37 -2.66
CA ALA A 70 13.65 9.57 -2.29
C ALA A 70 12.68 9.39 -3.46
N THR A 71 12.45 10.46 -4.25
CA THR A 71 11.59 10.39 -5.43
C THR A 71 12.21 9.50 -6.51
N MET A 72 13.51 9.60 -6.75
CA MET A 72 14.23 8.75 -7.72
C MET A 72 14.18 7.28 -7.28
N ALA A 73 14.44 6.99 -6.00
CA ALA A 73 14.37 5.64 -5.47
C ALA A 73 12.95 5.04 -5.64
N SER A 74 11.90 5.79 -5.30
CA SER A 74 10.52 5.35 -5.47
C SER A 74 10.17 5.09 -6.95
N SER A 75 10.65 5.93 -7.86
CA SER A 75 10.43 5.78 -9.30
C SER A 75 11.09 4.52 -9.88
N MET A 76 12.27 4.15 -9.39
CA MET A 76 12.97 2.93 -9.83
C MET A 76 12.18 1.65 -9.54
N PHE A 77 11.39 1.64 -8.45
CA PHE A 77 10.62 0.47 -8.03
C PHE A 77 9.12 0.58 -8.33
N LEU A 78 8.70 1.60 -9.06
CA LEU A 78 7.28 1.83 -9.34
C LEU A 78 6.67 0.67 -10.13
N LYS A 79 7.36 0.21 -11.17
CA LYS A 79 6.88 -0.90 -12.02
C LYS A 79 6.72 -2.21 -11.24
N GLU A 80 7.67 -2.54 -10.39
CA GLU A 80 7.57 -3.72 -9.51
C GLU A 80 6.47 -3.55 -8.45
N SER A 81 6.26 -2.33 -7.96
CA SER A 81 5.17 -2.01 -7.04
C SER A 81 3.81 -2.18 -7.72
N GLU A 82 3.67 -1.80 -8.98
CA GLU A 82 2.47 -2.03 -9.79
C GLU A 82 2.17 -3.52 -9.95
N VAL A 83 3.18 -4.33 -10.27
CA VAL A 83 3.03 -5.78 -10.35
C VAL A 83 2.61 -6.37 -9.02
N LEU A 84 3.26 -5.96 -7.91
CA LEU A 84 2.90 -6.42 -6.57
C LEU A 84 1.46 -6.04 -6.21
N ALA A 85 1.05 -4.79 -6.46
CA ALA A 85 -0.29 -4.30 -6.19
C ALA A 85 -1.36 -5.04 -7.00
N SER A 86 -1.10 -5.32 -8.27
CA SER A 86 -2.00 -6.09 -9.14
C SER A 86 -2.21 -7.50 -8.62
N ILE A 87 -1.14 -8.21 -8.27
CA ILE A 87 -1.20 -9.55 -7.69
C ILE A 87 -1.97 -9.55 -6.36
N ILE A 88 -1.76 -8.54 -5.51
CA ILE A 88 -2.51 -8.39 -4.24
C ILE A 88 -4.00 -8.23 -4.51
N GLN A 89 -4.40 -7.36 -5.46
CA GLN A 89 -5.79 -7.16 -5.82
C GLN A 89 -6.43 -8.46 -6.33
N GLU A 90 -5.75 -9.20 -7.18
CA GLU A 90 -6.23 -10.50 -7.68
C GLU A 90 -6.44 -11.53 -6.56
N GLU A 91 -5.49 -11.66 -5.64
CA GLU A 91 -5.60 -12.63 -4.56
C GLU A 91 -6.63 -12.24 -3.49
N LEU A 92 -6.81 -10.96 -3.22
CA LEU A 92 -7.87 -10.47 -2.36
C LEU A 92 -9.26 -10.65 -3.00
N ASP A 93 -9.38 -10.41 -4.29
CA ASP A 93 -10.64 -10.58 -5.04
C ASP A 93 -11.16 -12.03 -4.97
N LYS A 94 -10.26 -13.02 -4.97
CA LYS A 94 -10.60 -14.44 -4.78
C LYS A 94 -11.07 -14.79 -3.36
N LYS A 95 -10.82 -13.93 -2.38
CA LYS A 95 -11.05 -14.20 -0.95
C LYS A 95 -12.19 -13.39 -0.35
N LEU A 96 -12.37 -12.18 -0.86
CA LEU A 96 -13.31 -11.21 -0.32
C LEU A 96 -14.55 -11.12 -1.22
N THR A 97 -15.68 -10.87 -0.60
CA THR A 97 -16.98 -10.73 -1.31
C THR A 97 -17.38 -9.26 -1.46
N VAL A 98 -16.51 -8.33 -1.04
CA VAL A 98 -16.71 -6.90 -1.18
C VAL A 98 -16.06 -6.39 -2.48
N PRO A 99 -16.47 -5.23 -3.02
CA PRO A 99 -15.96 -4.72 -4.28
C PRO A 99 -14.44 -4.55 -4.32
N ASN A 100 -13.82 -5.04 -5.38
CA ASN A 100 -12.45 -4.72 -5.74
C ASN A 100 -12.41 -3.33 -6.38
N ARG A 101 -11.74 -2.38 -5.73
CA ARG A 101 -11.64 -0.98 -6.18
C ARG A 101 -10.36 -0.67 -6.94
N GLY A 102 -9.55 -1.71 -7.19
CA GLY A 102 -8.35 -1.64 -8.03
C GLY A 102 -7.14 -1.02 -7.36
N VAL A 103 -6.12 -0.82 -8.19
CA VAL A 103 -4.86 -0.17 -7.82
C VAL A 103 -4.99 1.32 -8.08
N LYS A 104 -4.51 2.14 -7.14
CA LYS A 104 -4.54 3.60 -7.18
C LYS A 104 -3.17 4.18 -6.82
N GLN A 105 -3.04 5.49 -6.95
CA GLN A 105 -1.82 6.21 -6.62
C GLN A 105 -2.12 7.39 -5.69
N ALA A 106 -1.27 7.61 -4.68
CA ALA A 106 -1.36 8.76 -3.79
C ALA A 106 -0.04 9.04 -3.07
N GLY A 107 0.10 10.25 -2.52
CA GLY A 107 1.32 10.75 -1.89
C GLY A 107 1.48 10.33 -0.43
N PHE A 108 1.53 9.05 -0.14
CA PHE A 108 1.70 8.54 1.22
C PHE A 108 3.13 8.71 1.73
N TYR A 109 3.30 9.44 2.83
CA TYR A 109 4.62 9.60 3.46
C TYR A 109 5.21 8.29 3.97
N VAL A 110 4.37 7.37 4.45
CA VAL A 110 4.81 6.06 4.93
C VAL A 110 5.49 5.21 3.85
N LEU A 111 5.20 5.46 2.57
CA LEU A 111 5.81 4.79 1.43
C LEU A 111 6.96 5.60 0.83
N SER A 112 7.14 6.85 1.24
CA SER A 112 8.13 7.76 0.67
C SER A 112 9.56 7.30 0.99
N GLY A 113 10.41 7.29 -0.01
CA GLY A 113 11.83 6.94 0.13
C GLY A 113 12.10 5.44 0.25
N ALA A 114 11.11 4.59 0.04
CA ALA A 114 11.33 3.16 -0.05
C ALA A 114 12.20 2.84 -1.28
N SER A 115 13.32 2.15 -1.05
CA SER A 115 14.23 1.66 -2.09
C SER A 115 13.95 0.19 -2.44
N MET A 116 12.68 -0.14 -2.55
CA MET A 116 12.14 -1.47 -2.84
C MET A 116 10.69 -1.36 -3.31
N PRO A 117 10.09 -2.41 -3.91
CA PRO A 117 8.67 -2.45 -4.22
C PRO A 117 7.83 -2.16 -2.97
N CYS A 118 6.91 -1.21 -3.09
CA CYS A 118 6.22 -0.67 -1.93
C CYS A 118 4.74 -0.39 -2.21
N VAL A 119 3.85 -0.88 -1.33
CA VAL A 119 2.40 -0.72 -1.48
C VAL A 119 1.72 -0.45 -0.14
N LEU A 120 0.59 0.26 -0.19
CA LEU A 120 -0.33 0.40 0.93
C LEU A 120 -1.65 -0.29 0.56
N ILE A 121 -2.11 -1.20 1.40
CA ILE A 121 -3.32 -1.99 1.20
C ILE A 121 -4.40 -1.47 2.14
N GLU A 122 -5.52 -1.03 1.58
CA GLU A 122 -6.72 -0.69 2.31
C GLU A 122 -7.68 -1.89 2.30
N GLY A 123 -7.74 -2.63 3.40
CA GLY A 123 -8.48 -3.88 3.50
C GLY A 123 -10.00 -3.73 3.66
N GLY A 124 -10.53 -2.51 3.68
CA GLY A 124 -11.94 -2.20 3.84
C GLY A 124 -12.16 -0.77 4.32
N PHE A 125 -13.42 -0.39 4.51
CA PHE A 125 -13.82 0.94 5.00
C PHE A 125 -14.48 0.85 6.38
N VAL A 126 -13.78 1.27 7.44
CA VAL A 126 -14.32 1.27 8.82
C VAL A 126 -15.52 2.20 8.98
N SER A 127 -15.65 3.21 8.12
CA SER A 127 -16.81 4.11 8.07
C SER A 127 -18.10 3.43 7.62
N ASN A 128 -18.03 2.28 6.96
CA ASN A 128 -19.18 1.46 6.59
C ASN A 128 -19.48 0.43 7.70
N SER A 129 -20.69 0.45 8.25
CA SER A 129 -21.06 -0.42 9.39
C SER A 129 -21.01 -1.92 9.07
N GLY A 130 -21.29 -2.31 7.82
CA GLY A 130 -21.18 -3.70 7.37
C GLY A 130 -19.72 -4.16 7.31
N GLU A 131 -18.85 -3.34 6.75
CA GLU A 131 -17.41 -3.65 6.68
C GLU A 131 -16.73 -3.55 8.05
N GLU A 132 -17.11 -2.59 8.88
CA GLU A 132 -16.65 -2.54 10.28
C GLU A 132 -16.94 -3.87 11.00
N LYS A 133 -18.15 -4.41 10.83
CA LYS A 133 -18.53 -5.71 11.40
C LYS A 133 -17.68 -6.85 10.83
N ASN A 134 -17.42 -6.85 9.52
CA ASN A 134 -16.56 -7.84 8.88
C ASN A 134 -15.12 -7.73 9.40
N LEU A 135 -14.57 -6.54 9.50
CA LEU A 135 -13.21 -6.28 9.99
C LEU A 135 -13.01 -6.67 11.45
N LYS A 136 -14.07 -6.65 12.28
CA LYS A 136 -14.05 -7.20 13.66
C LYS A 136 -13.96 -8.73 13.67
N SER A 137 -14.37 -9.41 12.61
CA SER A 137 -14.34 -10.87 12.53
C SER A 137 -12.92 -11.42 12.32
N PRO A 138 -12.42 -12.31 13.18
CA PRO A 138 -11.12 -12.96 12.98
C PRO A 138 -11.03 -13.73 11.66
N SER A 139 -12.13 -14.37 11.23
CA SER A 139 -12.17 -15.14 9.99
C SER A 139 -12.03 -14.25 8.76
N TYR A 140 -12.62 -13.05 8.79
CA TYR A 140 -12.49 -12.09 7.70
C TYR A 140 -11.06 -11.51 7.61
N ARG A 141 -10.48 -11.13 8.76
CA ARG A 141 -9.08 -10.70 8.80
C ARG A 141 -8.12 -11.78 8.32
N LYS A 142 -8.39 -13.05 8.65
CA LYS A 142 -7.62 -14.17 8.14
C LYS A 142 -7.70 -14.28 6.61
N LYS A 143 -8.86 -14.06 6.00
CA LYS A 143 -9.00 -14.04 4.52
C LYS A 143 -8.12 -12.96 3.89
N ILE A 144 -8.08 -11.76 4.48
CA ILE A 144 -7.19 -10.67 4.01
C ILE A 144 -5.72 -11.12 4.13
N ALA A 145 -5.31 -11.59 5.29
CA ALA A 145 -3.94 -12.05 5.52
C ALA A 145 -3.53 -13.19 4.58
N ASP A 146 -4.39 -14.18 4.37
CA ASP A 146 -4.16 -15.30 3.45
C ASP A 146 -4.06 -14.83 1.98
N GLY A 147 -4.83 -13.81 1.59
CA GLY A 147 -4.75 -13.18 0.27
C GLY A 147 -3.40 -12.48 0.06
N ILE A 148 -3.01 -11.64 1.01
CA ILE A 148 -1.72 -10.93 0.99
C ILE A 148 -0.56 -11.93 0.97
N TYR A 149 -0.60 -12.97 1.82
CA TYR A 149 0.43 -13.99 1.86
C TYR A 149 0.61 -14.70 0.50
N LYS A 150 -0.51 -15.11 -0.13
CA LYS A 150 -0.45 -15.72 -1.46
C LYS A 150 0.11 -14.78 -2.52
N ALA A 151 -0.25 -13.50 -2.45
CA ALA A 151 0.29 -12.49 -3.35
C ALA A 151 1.80 -12.34 -3.20
N ILE A 152 2.31 -12.32 -1.98
CA ILE A 152 3.76 -12.27 -1.71
C ILE A 152 4.49 -13.48 -2.32
N ILE A 153 3.96 -14.69 -2.16
CA ILE A 153 4.56 -15.90 -2.73
C ILE A 153 4.59 -15.83 -4.26
N LYS A 154 3.49 -15.40 -4.90
CA LYS A 154 3.43 -15.24 -6.34
C LYS A 154 4.39 -14.17 -6.85
N PHE A 155 4.42 -13.01 -6.18
CA PHE A 155 5.32 -11.93 -6.55
C PHE A 155 6.79 -12.38 -6.44
N LYS A 156 7.14 -13.08 -5.36
CA LYS A 156 8.48 -13.67 -5.19
C LYS A 156 8.85 -14.58 -6.36
N ALA A 157 7.98 -15.54 -6.70
CA ALA A 157 8.23 -16.48 -7.80
C ALA A 157 8.38 -15.76 -9.15
N SER A 158 7.55 -14.73 -9.40
CA SER A 158 7.66 -13.90 -10.61
C SER A 158 9.01 -13.18 -10.69
N ARG A 159 9.49 -12.61 -9.57
CA ARG A 159 10.80 -11.92 -9.53
C ARG A 159 11.98 -12.88 -9.71
N GLU A 160 11.92 -14.04 -9.08
CA GLU A 160 12.98 -15.06 -9.21
C GLU A 160 13.09 -15.57 -10.66
N LYS A 161 11.97 -15.69 -11.37
CA LYS A 161 11.97 -16.06 -12.79
C LYS A 161 12.66 -15.00 -13.66
N VAL A 162 12.31 -13.73 -13.49
CA VAL A 162 12.94 -12.62 -14.26
C VAL A 162 14.45 -12.57 -14.03
N LEU A 163 14.89 -12.72 -12.77
CA LEU A 163 16.33 -12.70 -12.43
C LEU A 163 17.10 -13.93 -12.91
N ALA A 164 16.43 -15.01 -13.27
CA ALA A 164 17.07 -16.21 -13.83
C ALA A 164 17.18 -16.16 -15.37
N GLU A 165 16.45 -15.24 -16.01
CA GLU A 165 16.45 -15.02 -17.45
C GLU A 165 17.43 -13.88 -17.88
N GLU A 166 17.96 -13.09 -16.92
CA GLU A 166 19.01 -12.06 -17.09
C GLU A 166 20.43 -12.67 -16.90
#